data_80bbee90e908fac0557bfdb02dddc9ad
#
_entry.id   80bbee90e908fac0557bfdb02dddc9ad
#
_cell.length_a   1.000
_cell.length_b   1.000
_cell.length_c   1.000
_cell.angle_alpha   90.00
_cell.angle_beta   90.00
_cell.angle_gamma   90.00
#
_symmetry.space_group_name_H-M   'P 1'
#
loop_
_entity.id
_entity.type
_entity.pdbx_description
1 polymer ?
#
loop_
_entity_poly.entity_id
_entity_poly.type
_entity_poly.pdbx_seq_one_letter_code
_entity_poly.pdbx_strand_id
1 'polypeptide(L)'
;PPHFQEFASFYDTWLMNKYFGGGLKSFRNNCHLRKNINRDSKFICNMHPHNYYLEILTDLGLIGFVTLIIIFSVTLYKSLYKKYFLSPGFRKNYLIMPFILVFLAEIFPIKSTGSFFTTGNATFIFLIMFVIIALSKEKN
;
A
#
# COMPACT_ATOMS: atom_id res chain seq x y z
N PRO A 1 4.41 6.06 -22.91
CA PRO A 1 3.25 6.51 -22.14
C PRO A 1 3.70 7.24 -20.89
N PRO A 2 3.08 8.36 -20.49
CA PRO A 2 3.52 9.17 -19.35
C PRO A 2 3.59 8.38 -18.05
N HIS A 3 2.67 7.48 -17.79
CA HIS A 3 2.68 6.63 -16.58
C HIS A 3 3.90 5.71 -16.45
N PHE A 4 4.47 5.24 -17.56
CA PHE A 4 5.70 4.45 -17.51
C PHE A 4 6.90 5.28 -17.03
N GLN A 5 6.97 6.53 -17.44
CA GLN A 5 8.04 7.44 -17.01
C GLN A 5 7.92 7.78 -15.52
N GLU A 6 6.68 7.89 -15.02
CA GLU A 6 6.42 8.06 -13.57
C GLU A 6 6.92 6.85 -12.79
N PHE A 7 6.54 5.64 -13.18
CA PHE A 7 6.98 4.41 -12.51
C PHE A 7 8.49 4.24 -12.53
N ALA A 8 9.14 4.48 -13.69
CA ALA A 8 10.59 4.46 -13.80
C ALA A 8 11.25 5.47 -12.85
N SER A 9 10.68 6.67 -12.73
CA SER A 9 11.18 7.72 -11.83
C SER A 9 11.08 7.34 -10.36
N PHE A 10 9.99 6.69 -9.95
CA PHE A 10 9.85 6.16 -8.58
C PHE A 10 10.81 5.03 -8.32
N TYR A 11 10.96 4.11 -9.25
CA TYR A 11 11.90 3.01 -9.16
C TYR A 11 13.34 3.50 -9.00
N ASP A 12 13.78 4.43 -9.85
CA ASP A 12 15.12 5.00 -9.79
C ASP A 12 15.36 5.77 -8.47
N THR A 13 14.33 6.46 -7.96
CA THR A 13 14.41 7.16 -6.67
C THR A 13 14.53 6.17 -5.51
N TRP A 14 13.74 5.08 -5.53
CA TRP A 14 13.86 4.00 -4.55
C TRP A 14 15.25 3.38 -4.55
N LEU A 15 15.89 3.18 -5.71
CA LEU A 15 17.23 2.61 -5.81
C LEU A 15 18.30 3.40 -5.05
N MET A 16 18.07 4.68 -4.74
CA MET A 16 19.01 5.51 -3.97
C MET A 16 19.02 5.10 -2.48
N ASN A 17 17.89 4.64 -1.93
CA ASN A 17 17.72 4.23 -0.54
C ASN A 17 16.89 2.95 -0.42
N LYS A 18 17.38 1.86 -0.98
CA LYS A 18 16.62 0.60 -1.19
C LYS A 18 16.00 0.01 0.07
N TYR A 19 16.72 0.02 1.17
CA TYR A 19 16.33 -0.72 2.38
C TYR A 19 15.42 0.08 3.31
N PHE A 20 15.76 1.34 3.56
CA PHE A 20 15.05 2.20 4.53
C PHE A 20 14.17 3.26 3.88
N GLY A 21 14.29 3.45 2.56
CA GLY A 21 13.60 4.51 1.86
C GLY A 21 14.18 5.90 2.13
N GLY A 22 13.56 6.90 1.55
CA GLY A 22 13.98 8.31 1.71
C GLY A 22 13.28 9.07 2.84
N GLY A 23 12.31 8.44 3.50
CA GLY A 23 11.41 9.07 4.46
C GLY A 23 10.05 9.44 3.84
N LEU A 24 9.08 9.72 4.68
CA LEU A 24 7.72 10.03 4.26
C LEU A 24 7.68 11.24 3.31
N LYS A 25 7.00 11.07 2.17
CA LYS A 25 6.87 12.10 1.12
C LYS A 25 8.19 12.61 0.57
N SER A 26 9.25 11.82 0.71
CA SER A 26 10.61 12.20 0.29
C SER A 26 10.80 12.22 -1.22
N PHE A 27 9.90 11.62 -1.99
CA PHE A 27 10.03 11.51 -3.44
C PHE A 27 10.30 12.87 -4.10
N ARG A 28 9.56 13.92 -3.73
CA ARG A 28 9.71 15.25 -4.33
C ARG A 28 11.12 15.81 -4.18
N ASN A 29 11.74 15.56 -3.04
CA ASN A 29 13.10 16.05 -2.75
C ASN A 29 14.16 15.16 -3.40
N ASN A 30 14.00 13.83 -3.29
CA ASN A 30 14.97 12.86 -3.75
C ASN A 30 14.94 12.64 -5.26
N CYS A 31 13.78 12.82 -5.90
CA CYS A 31 13.61 12.62 -7.34
C CYS A 31 14.57 13.48 -8.17
N HIS A 32 14.87 14.70 -7.73
CA HIS A 32 15.79 15.60 -8.40
C HIS A 32 17.27 15.20 -8.26
N LEU A 33 17.59 14.34 -7.30
CA LEU A 33 18.96 13.89 -7.01
C LEU A 33 19.36 12.63 -7.81
N ARG A 34 18.45 12.09 -8.63
CA ARG A 34 18.71 10.91 -9.46
C ARG A 34 19.81 11.18 -10.49
N LYS A 35 20.64 10.18 -10.77
CA LYS A 35 21.72 10.28 -11.76
C LYS A 35 21.23 10.43 -13.21
N ASN A 36 20.04 9.96 -13.52
CA ASN A 36 19.47 9.88 -14.87
C ASN A 36 18.32 10.87 -15.11
N ILE A 37 18.40 12.06 -14.53
CA ILE A 37 17.41 13.10 -14.78
C ILE A 37 17.56 13.64 -16.20
N ASN A 38 16.56 13.36 -17.05
CA ASN A 38 16.34 14.15 -18.24
C ASN A 38 15.77 15.50 -17.80
N ARG A 39 16.39 16.62 -18.18
CA ARG A 39 16.03 17.98 -17.71
C ARG A 39 14.59 18.39 -18.00
N ASP A 40 13.92 17.71 -18.93
CA ASP A 40 12.50 17.91 -19.26
C ASP A 40 11.53 17.29 -18.24
N SER A 41 12.03 16.64 -17.21
CA SER A 41 11.22 15.85 -16.24
C SER A 41 10.86 16.59 -14.95
N LYS A 42 10.96 17.92 -14.89
CA LYS A 42 10.57 18.72 -13.70
C LYS A 42 9.14 18.43 -13.25
N PHE A 43 8.26 18.14 -14.19
CA PHE A 43 6.86 17.81 -13.92
C PHE A 43 6.72 16.46 -13.19
N ILE A 44 7.53 15.47 -13.52
CA ILE A 44 7.47 14.11 -12.95
C ILE A 44 7.82 14.10 -11.47
N CYS A 45 8.75 14.93 -11.03
CA CYS A 45 9.17 15.01 -9.63
C CYS A 45 8.15 15.75 -8.73
N ASN A 46 7.18 16.45 -9.27
CA ASN A 46 6.13 17.13 -8.51
C ASN A 46 4.90 16.25 -8.26
N MET A 47 4.82 15.10 -8.92
CA MET A 47 3.69 14.18 -8.80
C MET A 47 3.89 13.20 -7.63
N HIS A 48 2.79 12.70 -7.10
CA HIS A 48 2.80 11.53 -6.22
C HIS A 48 2.59 10.28 -7.09
N PRO A 49 3.13 9.12 -6.70
CA PRO A 49 2.88 7.90 -7.44
C PRO A 49 1.39 7.58 -7.35
N HIS A 50 0.80 7.31 -8.49
CA HIS A 50 -0.56 6.79 -8.53
C HIS A 50 -0.59 5.28 -8.17
N ASN A 51 0.37 4.86 -7.32
CA ASN A 51 0.49 3.48 -6.87
C ASN A 51 1.07 3.44 -5.45
N TYR A 52 0.31 2.87 -4.52
CA TYR A 52 0.68 2.77 -3.10
C TYR A 52 2.00 2.03 -2.87
N TYR A 53 2.24 0.94 -3.61
CA TYR A 53 3.41 0.09 -3.39
C TYR A 53 4.70 0.79 -3.78
N LEU A 54 4.69 1.56 -4.87
CA LEU A 54 5.84 2.37 -5.28
C LEU A 54 6.12 3.49 -4.29
N GLU A 55 5.08 4.12 -3.75
CA GLU A 55 5.24 5.15 -2.73
C GLU A 55 5.84 4.56 -1.45
N ILE A 56 5.31 3.43 -0.98
CA ILE A 56 5.81 2.74 0.21
C ILE A 56 7.27 2.32 0.02
N LEU A 57 7.63 1.78 -1.15
CA LEU A 57 9.02 1.43 -1.47
C LEU A 57 9.94 2.66 -1.46
N THR A 58 9.49 3.77 -2.02
CA THR A 58 10.29 5.00 -2.10
C THR A 58 10.47 5.64 -0.73
N ASP A 59 9.40 5.66 0.07
CA ASP A 59 9.38 6.37 1.36
C ASP A 59 9.93 5.52 2.51
N LEU A 60 9.55 4.23 2.58
CA LEU A 60 9.92 3.33 3.69
C LEU A 60 10.91 2.22 3.28
N GLY A 61 11.26 2.15 2.01
CA GLY A 61 12.17 1.13 1.49
C GLY A 61 11.60 -0.29 1.53
N LEU A 62 12.48 -1.25 1.27
CA LEU A 62 12.14 -2.67 1.25
C LEU A 62 11.66 -3.18 2.62
N ILE A 63 12.26 -2.69 3.70
CA ILE A 63 11.89 -3.11 5.07
C ILE A 63 10.46 -2.69 5.38
N GLY A 64 10.11 -1.42 5.14
CA GLY A 64 8.74 -0.94 5.36
C GLY A 64 7.73 -1.61 4.44
N PHE A 65 8.09 -1.83 3.18
CA PHE A 65 7.26 -2.54 2.21
C PHE A 65 6.94 -3.98 2.68
N VAL A 66 7.97 -4.76 3.03
CA VAL A 66 7.79 -6.15 3.50
C VAL A 66 6.97 -6.18 4.79
N THR A 67 7.23 -5.26 5.73
CA THR A 67 6.46 -5.17 6.97
C THR A 67 4.97 -4.94 6.68
N LEU A 68 4.64 -4.03 5.77
CA LEU A 68 3.26 -3.72 5.42
C LEU A 68 2.58 -4.88 4.70
N ILE A 69 3.28 -5.57 3.80
CA ILE A 69 2.77 -6.79 3.16
C ILE A 69 2.49 -7.89 4.18
N ILE A 70 3.36 -8.07 5.17
CA ILE A 70 3.13 -9.03 6.27
C ILE A 70 1.87 -8.65 7.06
N ILE A 71 1.70 -7.37 7.42
CA ILE A 71 0.51 -6.89 8.16
C ILE A 71 -0.76 -7.17 7.36
N PHE A 72 -0.80 -6.83 6.07
CA PHE A 72 -1.95 -7.09 5.20
C PHE A 72 -2.24 -8.58 5.07
N SER A 73 -1.19 -9.39 4.84
CA SER A 73 -1.31 -10.83 4.70
C SER A 73 -1.82 -11.51 5.97
N VAL A 74 -1.31 -11.12 7.14
CA VAL A 74 -1.76 -11.65 8.44
C VAL A 74 -3.21 -11.26 8.70
N THR A 75 -3.61 -10.04 8.35
CA THR A 75 -5.01 -9.59 8.49
C THR A 75 -5.94 -10.44 7.64
N LEU A 76 -5.60 -10.66 6.37
CA LEU A 76 -6.38 -11.50 5.45
C LEU A 76 -6.36 -12.97 5.87
N TYR A 77 -5.22 -13.50 6.29
CA TYR A 77 -5.11 -14.88 6.75
C TYR A 77 -6.01 -15.15 7.95
N LYS A 78 -5.96 -14.28 8.97
CA LYS A 78 -6.77 -14.46 10.19
C LYS A 78 -8.26 -14.27 9.91
N SER A 79 -8.62 -13.33 9.08
CA SER A 79 -10.02 -12.98 8.80
C SER A 79 -10.69 -13.91 7.79
N LEU A 80 -9.98 -14.34 6.76
CA LEU A 80 -10.51 -15.20 5.71
C LEU A 80 -10.19 -16.67 5.96
N TYR A 81 -8.90 -17.01 5.92
CA TYR A 81 -8.47 -18.40 5.86
C TYR A 81 -8.81 -19.15 7.14
N LYS A 82 -8.42 -18.61 8.30
CA LYS A 82 -8.67 -19.26 9.58
C LYS A 82 -10.16 -19.38 9.90
N LYS A 83 -10.95 -18.38 9.55
CA LYS A 83 -12.38 -18.33 9.92
C LYS A 83 -13.29 -19.05 8.93
N TYR A 84 -13.01 -18.98 7.63
CA TYR A 84 -13.88 -19.55 6.59
C TYR A 84 -13.43 -20.92 6.09
N PHE A 85 -12.13 -21.18 6.01
CA PHE A 85 -11.64 -22.44 5.48
C PHE A 85 -11.37 -23.50 6.55
N LEU A 86 -11.00 -23.09 7.78
CA LEU A 86 -10.69 -24.03 8.86
C LEU A 86 -11.83 -24.25 9.85
N SER A 87 -12.86 -23.40 9.85
CA SER A 87 -14.00 -23.53 10.78
C SER A 87 -15.27 -23.92 10.01
N PRO A 88 -15.98 -24.99 10.42
CA PRO A 88 -17.22 -25.43 9.75
C PRO A 88 -18.42 -24.48 9.89
N GLY A 89 -18.21 -23.32 10.48
CA GLY A 89 -19.24 -22.29 10.74
C GLY A 89 -19.38 -21.21 9.68
N PHE A 90 -19.24 -21.52 8.40
CA PHE A 90 -19.30 -20.57 7.27
C PHE A 90 -20.53 -19.62 7.28
N ARG A 91 -21.61 -20.00 7.96
CA ARG A 91 -22.88 -19.27 7.91
C ARG A 91 -23.02 -18.05 8.83
N LYS A 92 -22.13 -17.82 9.78
CA LYS A 92 -22.42 -16.85 10.87
C LYS A 92 -21.84 -15.43 10.75
N ASN A 93 -20.97 -15.13 9.78
CA ASN A 93 -20.32 -13.81 9.72
C ASN A 93 -20.34 -13.14 8.35
N TYR A 94 -21.50 -12.92 7.79
CA TYR A 94 -21.68 -12.14 6.57
C TYR A 94 -21.19 -10.68 6.71
N LEU A 95 -21.24 -10.13 7.92
CA LEU A 95 -20.87 -8.74 8.20
C LEU A 95 -19.42 -8.41 7.86
N ILE A 96 -18.50 -9.37 7.94
CA ILE A 96 -17.08 -9.12 7.64
C ILE A 96 -16.78 -9.06 6.14
N MET A 97 -17.57 -9.74 5.29
CA MET A 97 -17.29 -9.88 3.86
C MET A 97 -17.22 -8.55 3.10
N PRO A 98 -18.17 -7.61 3.28
CA PRO A 98 -18.06 -6.31 2.62
C PRO A 98 -16.76 -5.58 2.94
N PHE A 99 -16.33 -5.61 4.19
CA PHE A 99 -15.08 -4.97 4.63
C PHE A 99 -13.85 -5.63 4.02
N ILE A 100 -13.82 -6.96 3.91
CA ILE A 100 -12.73 -7.69 3.25
C ILE A 100 -12.67 -7.33 1.76
N LEU A 101 -13.81 -7.26 1.06
CA LEU A 101 -13.86 -6.89 -0.35
C LEU A 101 -13.37 -5.46 -0.56
N VAL A 102 -13.81 -4.52 0.27
CA VAL A 102 -13.33 -3.12 0.21
C VAL A 102 -11.83 -3.06 0.50
N PHE A 103 -11.35 -3.79 1.51
CA PHE A 103 -9.92 -3.85 1.82
C PHE A 103 -9.10 -4.40 0.65
N LEU A 104 -9.54 -5.51 0.03
CA LEU A 104 -8.88 -6.07 -1.15
C LEU A 104 -8.89 -5.11 -2.34
N ALA A 105 -10.00 -4.39 -2.55
CA ALA A 105 -10.08 -3.37 -3.60
C ALA A 105 -9.12 -2.21 -3.34
N GLU A 106 -8.96 -1.80 -2.08
CA GLU A 106 -8.04 -0.71 -1.71
C GLU A 106 -6.57 -1.09 -1.83
N ILE A 107 -6.20 -2.30 -1.42
CA ILE A 107 -4.80 -2.78 -1.51
C ILE A 107 -4.47 -3.42 -2.86
N PHE A 108 -5.35 -3.35 -3.85
CA PHE A 108 -5.11 -3.97 -5.15
C PHE A 108 -3.90 -3.33 -5.86
N PRO A 109 -2.89 -4.12 -6.27
CA PRO A 109 -1.60 -3.57 -6.68
C PRO A 109 -1.61 -2.77 -7.98
N ILE A 110 -2.59 -2.99 -8.86
CA ILE A 110 -2.71 -2.31 -10.16
C ILE A 110 -3.65 -1.09 -10.08
N LYS A 111 -4.25 -0.83 -8.92
CA LYS A 111 -5.13 0.31 -8.74
C LYS A 111 -4.35 1.61 -8.91
N SER A 112 -4.78 2.48 -9.82
CA SER A 112 -4.31 3.85 -9.91
C SER A 112 -5.01 4.66 -8.82
N THR A 113 -4.27 5.05 -7.80
CA THR A 113 -4.80 5.74 -6.63
C THR A 113 -4.03 7.02 -6.35
N GLY A 114 -4.51 7.80 -5.37
CA GLY A 114 -3.73 8.88 -4.79
C GLY A 114 -2.54 8.36 -3.94
N SER A 115 -1.97 9.23 -3.14
CA SER A 115 -0.90 8.89 -2.19
C SER A 115 -1.42 8.04 -1.04
N PHE A 116 -0.68 6.97 -0.68
CA PHE A 116 -0.98 6.13 0.49
C PHE A 116 -0.87 6.92 1.80
N PHE A 117 0.18 7.73 1.93
CA PHE A 117 0.46 8.53 3.13
C PHE A 117 -0.33 9.84 3.21
N THR A 118 -1.49 9.93 2.57
CA THR A 118 -2.46 10.98 2.90
C THR A 118 -3.26 10.57 4.13
N THR A 119 -3.64 11.55 4.95
CA THR A 119 -4.45 11.30 6.15
C THR A 119 -5.72 10.52 5.80
N GLY A 120 -6.42 10.88 4.72
CA GLY A 120 -7.64 10.20 4.29
C GLY A 120 -7.41 8.72 3.92
N ASN A 121 -6.49 8.44 3.01
CA ASN A 121 -6.27 7.08 2.49
C ASN A 121 -5.70 6.15 3.57
N ALA A 122 -4.67 6.58 4.30
CA ALA A 122 -4.08 5.79 5.36
C ALA A 122 -5.12 5.49 6.45
N THR A 123 -5.84 6.50 6.93
CA THR A 123 -6.89 6.32 7.95
C THR A 123 -7.97 5.36 7.47
N PHE A 124 -8.42 5.48 6.23
CA PHE A 124 -9.45 4.61 5.67
C PHE A 124 -9.00 3.14 5.62
N ILE A 125 -7.79 2.87 5.11
CA ILE A 125 -7.26 1.51 5.00
C ILE A 125 -7.07 0.88 6.38
N PHE A 126 -6.47 1.61 7.33
CA PHE A 126 -6.28 1.11 8.68
C PHE A 126 -7.59 0.96 9.45
N LEU A 127 -8.55 1.87 9.26
CA LEU A 127 -9.88 1.73 9.85
C LEU A 127 -10.57 0.45 9.40
N ILE A 128 -10.61 0.20 8.08
CA ILE A 128 -11.20 -1.04 7.53
C ILE A 128 -10.47 -2.26 8.09
N MET A 129 -9.15 -2.23 8.15
CA MET A 129 -8.35 -3.32 8.72
C MET A 129 -8.70 -3.57 10.18
N PHE A 130 -8.86 -2.53 11.00
CA PHE A 130 -9.28 -2.66 12.40
C PHE A 130 -10.70 -3.23 12.53
N VAL A 131 -11.64 -2.80 11.69
CA VAL A 131 -13.00 -3.36 11.65
C VAL A 131 -12.95 -4.86 11.32
N ILE A 132 -12.18 -5.25 10.31
CA ILE A 132 -11.97 -6.65 9.94
C ILE A 132 -11.43 -7.47 11.11
N ILE A 133 -10.40 -6.96 11.81
CA ILE A 133 -9.80 -7.63 12.97
C ILE A 133 -10.80 -7.73 14.12
N ALA A 134 -11.56 -6.69 14.40
CA ALA A 134 -12.59 -6.67 15.44
C ALA A 134 -13.67 -7.73 15.18
N LEU A 135 -14.27 -7.71 13.99
CA LEU A 135 -15.30 -8.67 13.57
C LEU A 135 -14.75 -10.11 13.51
N SER A 136 -13.46 -10.28 13.22
CA SER A 136 -12.84 -11.61 13.22
C SER A 136 -12.63 -12.20 14.62
N LYS A 137 -12.62 -11.37 15.66
CA LYS A 137 -12.45 -11.78 17.07
C LYS A 137 -13.77 -12.13 17.77
N GLU A 138 -14.92 -11.70 17.24
CA GLU A 138 -16.19 -12.05 17.83
C GLU A 138 -16.30 -13.58 17.95
N LYS A 139 -16.29 -14.05 19.19
CA LYS A 139 -16.59 -15.44 19.56
C LYS A 139 -18.09 -15.65 19.35
N ASN A 140 -18.44 -16.69 18.63
CA ASN A 140 -19.77 -17.26 18.67
C ASN A 140 -20.09 -17.83 20.04
#